data_b2751c4167e02f04e32543ad7408f0d5
#
_entry.id   b2751c4167e02f04e32543ad7408f0d5
#
_cell.length_a   1.000
_cell.length_b   1.000
_cell.length_c   1.000
_cell.angle_alpha   90.00
_cell.angle_beta   90.00
_cell.angle_gamma   90.00
#
_symmetry.space_group_name_H-M   'P 1'
#
loop_
_entity.id
_entity.type
_entity.pdbx_description
1 polymer ?
#
loop_
_entity_poly.entity_id
_entity_poly.type
_entity_poly.pdbx_seq_one_letter_code
_entity_poly.pdbx_strand_id
1 'polypeptide(L)'
;PKPKPKQATVKPEAKAKASPKKVNLYGVLVRFDMREYVGDSVDHYCSLTGEKRDSIKPASTPFPPDGSITADAYEARGALAPHVCSIVMTRLWVGRLARPDLKKPPCDLSRKFTCWSKADDIRLRRMIGYMKRSQGFMLKGWVGNRFQDCWIEAYVDADFAGETEHTKSTSGMFVVLRGDNTWFPLAWMSKRQTSTARSTTEAEMISAASAFYNHIIPLLDVCDTLIWGSAR
;
A
#
# COMPACT_ATOMS: atom_id res chain seq x y z
N PRO A 1 -48.26 29.53 -18.83
CA PRO A 1 -46.90 29.76 -18.36
C PRO A 1 -46.77 29.26 -16.93
N LYS A 2 -45.99 28.20 -16.73
CA LYS A 2 -45.72 27.66 -15.39
C LYS A 2 -44.64 28.51 -14.73
N PRO A 3 -44.73 28.85 -13.44
CA PRO A 3 -43.68 29.62 -12.76
C PRO A 3 -42.45 28.78 -12.53
N LYS A 4 -41.27 29.38 -12.78
CA LYS A 4 -39.96 28.76 -12.52
C LYS A 4 -39.72 28.61 -11.00
N PRO A 5 -39.12 27.50 -10.52
CA PRO A 5 -38.80 27.38 -9.11
C PRO A 5 -37.68 28.34 -8.71
N LYS A 6 -37.90 29.06 -7.60
CA LYS A 6 -36.89 29.94 -6.99
C LYS A 6 -35.74 29.11 -6.44
N GLN A 7 -34.55 29.39 -6.92
CA GLN A 7 -33.31 28.84 -6.32
C GLN A 7 -33.12 29.43 -4.92
N ALA A 8 -33.10 28.56 -3.93
CA ALA A 8 -32.71 28.91 -2.57
C ALA A 8 -31.19 29.16 -2.52
N THR A 9 -30.79 30.40 -2.34
CA THR A 9 -29.41 30.78 -2.05
C THR A 9 -29.08 30.41 -0.61
N VAL A 10 -28.36 29.31 -0.42
CA VAL A 10 -27.76 28.98 0.88
C VAL A 10 -26.56 29.91 1.10
N LYS A 11 -26.65 30.82 2.06
CA LYS A 11 -25.51 31.64 2.52
C LYS A 11 -24.51 30.71 3.16
N PRO A 12 -23.22 30.84 2.84
CA PRO A 12 -22.19 30.05 3.54
C PRO A 12 -22.12 30.54 5.01
N GLU A 13 -22.42 29.66 5.94
CA GLU A 13 -22.14 29.90 7.36
C GLU A 13 -20.65 30.14 7.55
N ALA A 14 -20.30 31.27 8.14
CA ALA A 14 -18.95 31.62 8.49
C ALA A 14 -18.43 30.57 9.50
N LYS A 15 -17.51 29.72 9.07
CA LYS A 15 -16.78 28.81 9.98
C LYS A 15 -16.11 29.64 11.05
N ALA A 16 -16.58 29.52 12.29
CA ALA A 16 -15.92 30.08 13.46
C ALA A 16 -14.45 29.62 13.43
N LYS A 17 -13.52 30.59 13.49
CA LYS A 17 -12.08 30.31 13.60
C LYS A 17 -11.87 29.58 14.92
N ALA A 18 -11.67 28.27 14.88
CA ALA A 18 -11.26 27.50 16.03
C ALA A 18 -9.97 28.11 16.58
N SER A 19 -9.94 28.47 17.86
CA SER A 19 -8.72 28.88 18.54
C SER A 19 -7.67 27.79 18.38
N PRO A 20 -6.37 28.14 18.20
CA PRO A 20 -5.33 27.14 18.04
C PRO A 20 -5.31 26.25 19.30
N LYS A 21 -5.72 24.99 19.14
CA LYS A 21 -5.62 23.99 20.21
C LYS A 21 -4.15 23.90 20.60
N LYS A 22 -3.83 24.01 21.90
CA LYS A 22 -2.47 23.81 22.43
C LYS A 22 -2.00 22.43 21.97
N VAL A 23 -1.05 22.39 21.04
CA VAL A 23 -0.43 21.14 20.58
C VAL A 23 0.33 20.56 21.79
N ASN A 24 -0.06 19.37 22.22
CA ASN A 24 0.71 18.65 23.22
C ASN A 24 2.00 18.17 22.57
N LEU A 25 3.13 18.75 22.98
CA LEU A 25 4.46 18.41 22.46
C LEU A 25 5.00 17.09 23.00
N TYR A 26 4.29 16.48 23.98
CA TYR A 26 4.67 15.21 24.55
C TYR A 26 3.96 14.08 23.77
N GLY A 27 4.75 13.29 23.08
CA GLY A 27 4.26 12.14 22.31
C GLY A 27 5.39 11.17 22.00
N VAL A 28 5.04 10.03 21.42
CA VAL A 28 5.97 8.97 21.06
C VAL A 28 6.08 8.89 19.55
N LEU A 29 7.32 9.00 19.06
CA LEU A 29 7.65 8.73 17.66
C LEU A 29 8.09 7.27 17.53
N VAL A 30 7.29 6.47 16.85
CA VAL A 30 7.64 5.09 16.49
C VAL A 30 8.22 5.07 15.08
N ARG A 31 9.31 4.35 14.90
CA ARG A 31 9.99 4.19 13.61
C ARG A 31 10.04 2.70 13.26
N PHE A 32 9.55 2.36 12.08
CA PHE A 32 9.67 1.02 11.51
C PHE A 32 10.89 1.00 10.60
N ASP A 33 12.03 0.65 11.19
CA ASP A 33 13.32 0.70 10.50
C ASP A 33 13.67 -0.66 9.89
N MET A 34 13.67 -0.72 8.57
CA MET A 34 14.12 -1.88 7.78
C MET A 34 15.15 -1.49 6.72
N ARG A 35 15.87 -0.38 6.93
CA ARG A 35 16.83 0.12 5.93
C ARG A 35 17.96 -0.85 5.64
N GLU A 36 18.49 -1.50 6.67
CA GLU A 36 19.50 -2.55 6.54
C GLU A 36 18.94 -3.74 5.76
N TYR A 37 17.79 -4.25 6.17
CA TYR A 37 17.14 -5.38 5.49
C TYR A 37 16.80 -5.07 4.02
N VAL A 38 16.41 -3.82 3.70
CA VAL A 38 16.21 -3.38 2.30
C VAL A 38 17.54 -3.42 1.54
N GLY A 39 18.66 -3.00 2.17
CA GLY A 39 20.00 -3.09 1.62
C GLY A 39 20.39 -4.54 1.31
N ASP A 40 20.27 -5.41 2.31
CA ASP A 40 20.57 -6.85 2.19
C ASP A 40 19.70 -7.52 1.12
N SER A 41 18.45 -7.10 0.99
CA SER A 41 17.57 -7.57 -0.07
C SER A 41 18.09 -7.21 -1.46
N VAL A 42 18.67 -6.04 -1.66
CA VAL A 42 19.28 -5.64 -2.93
C VAL A 42 20.54 -6.48 -3.18
N ASP A 43 21.37 -6.69 -2.16
CA ASP A 43 22.59 -7.47 -2.25
C ASP A 43 22.30 -8.96 -2.51
N HIS A 44 21.25 -9.51 -1.91
CA HIS A 44 20.73 -10.85 -2.21
C HIS A 44 20.33 -11.00 -3.69
N TYR A 45 19.66 -9.99 -4.27
CA TYR A 45 19.39 -9.99 -5.70
C TYR A 45 20.68 -10.01 -6.52
N CYS A 46 21.64 -9.17 -6.18
CA CYS A 46 22.94 -9.11 -6.85
C CYS A 46 23.69 -10.45 -6.78
N SER A 47 23.68 -11.13 -5.64
CA SER A 47 24.34 -12.42 -5.45
C SER A 47 23.75 -13.53 -6.33
N LEU A 48 22.42 -13.52 -6.53
CA LEU A 48 21.75 -14.53 -7.35
C LEU A 48 21.83 -14.25 -8.85
N THR A 49 21.96 -12.98 -9.25
CA THR A 49 22.00 -12.58 -10.66
C THR A 49 23.40 -12.39 -11.19
N GLY A 50 24.41 -12.26 -10.32
CA GLY A 50 25.76 -11.86 -10.68
C GLY A 50 25.90 -10.39 -11.07
N GLU A 51 24.80 -9.60 -11.00
CA GLU A 51 24.85 -8.16 -11.28
C GLU A 51 25.58 -7.41 -10.16
N LYS A 52 26.43 -6.46 -10.54
CA LYS A 52 27.01 -5.53 -9.56
C LYS A 52 25.95 -4.54 -9.09
N ARG A 53 25.93 -4.24 -7.79
CA ARG A 53 24.98 -3.27 -7.21
C ARG A 53 24.98 -1.92 -7.93
N ASP A 54 26.16 -1.47 -8.39
CA ASP A 54 26.31 -0.17 -9.07
C ASP A 54 25.72 -0.18 -10.49
N SER A 55 25.63 -1.33 -11.14
CA SER A 55 25.00 -1.46 -12.46
C SER A 55 23.46 -1.31 -12.42
N ILE A 56 22.86 -1.45 -11.25
CA ILE A 56 21.42 -1.30 -11.07
C ILE A 56 21.07 0.18 -11.05
N LYS A 57 20.39 0.66 -12.10
CA LYS A 57 19.96 2.05 -12.22
C LYS A 57 18.88 2.36 -11.15
N PRO A 58 19.04 3.44 -10.34
CA PRO A 58 18.02 3.89 -9.43
C PRO A 58 16.71 4.23 -10.16
N ALA A 59 15.58 3.83 -9.60
CA ALA A 59 14.27 4.09 -10.18
C ALA A 59 13.41 4.97 -9.28
N SER A 60 12.58 5.84 -9.86
CA SER A 60 11.67 6.73 -9.12
C SER A 60 10.39 6.03 -8.67
N THR A 61 9.99 4.97 -9.38
CA THR A 61 8.78 4.18 -9.13
C THR A 61 9.13 2.70 -9.15
N PRO A 62 8.41 1.87 -8.36
CA PRO A 62 8.66 0.42 -8.33
C PRO A 62 8.13 -0.30 -9.58
N PHE A 63 7.23 0.34 -10.34
CA PHE A 63 6.71 -0.17 -11.60
C PHE A 63 7.42 0.47 -12.79
N PRO A 64 7.63 -0.26 -13.90
CA PRO A 64 8.05 0.34 -15.16
C PRO A 64 6.93 1.22 -15.72
N PRO A 65 7.24 2.23 -16.55
CA PRO A 65 6.22 3.00 -17.25
C PRO A 65 5.34 2.11 -18.12
N ASP A 66 4.07 2.47 -18.28
CA ASP A 66 3.15 1.75 -19.14
C ASP A 66 3.66 1.73 -20.58
N GLY A 67 3.49 0.59 -21.25
CA GLY A 67 3.96 0.39 -22.61
C GLY A 67 5.49 0.32 -22.81
N SER A 68 6.28 0.40 -21.72
CA SER A 68 7.75 0.33 -21.82
C SER A 68 8.31 -1.08 -22.01
N ILE A 69 7.48 -2.11 -21.82
CA ILE A 69 7.85 -3.53 -21.99
C ILE A 69 7.28 -3.99 -23.32
N THR A 70 8.14 -4.54 -24.18
CA THR A 70 7.77 -5.02 -25.51
C THR A 70 6.99 -6.34 -25.45
N ALA A 71 6.16 -6.60 -26.47
CA ALA A 71 5.29 -7.79 -26.48
C ALA A 71 6.10 -9.11 -26.44
N ASP A 72 7.24 -9.17 -27.15
CA ASP A 72 8.14 -10.32 -27.18
C ASP A 72 8.70 -10.66 -25.79
N ALA A 73 8.82 -9.69 -24.89
CA ALA A 73 9.28 -9.94 -23.53
C ALA A 73 8.28 -10.73 -22.68
N TYR A 74 6.99 -10.68 -23.01
CA TYR A 74 5.97 -11.47 -22.32
C TYR A 74 5.95 -12.94 -22.76
N GLU A 75 6.36 -13.22 -24.00
CA GLU A 75 6.43 -14.58 -24.54
C GLU A 75 7.74 -15.28 -24.16
N ALA A 76 8.82 -14.53 -24.04
CA ALA A 76 10.14 -15.07 -23.72
C ALA A 76 10.21 -15.47 -22.24
N ARG A 77 10.76 -16.66 -21.97
CA ARG A 77 11.00 -17.14 -20.59
C ARG A 77 12.02 -16.22 -19.88
N GLY A 78 11.71 -15.85 -18.63
CA GLY A 78 12.59 -15.07 -17.80
C GLY A 78 13.79 -15.87 -17.28
N ALA A 79 14.96 -15.24 -17.26
CA ALA A 79 16.19 -15.86 -16.81
C ALA A 79 16.20 -16.13 -15.30
N LEU A 80 15.48 -15.32 -14.53
CA LEU A 80 15.44 -15.42 -13.07
C LEU A 80 14.43 -16.45 -12.54
N ALA A 81 13.68 -17.14 -13.41
CA ALA A 81 12.66 -18.12 -13.02
C ALA A 81 13.09 -19.10 -11.90
N PRO A 82 14.34 -19.63 -11.85
CA PRO A 82 14.75 -20.51 -10.77
C PRO A 82 14.89 -19.84 -9.39
N HIS A 83 15.08 -18.51 -9.34
CA HIS A 83 15.41 -17.77 -8.12
C HIS A 83 14.29 -16.84 -7.66
N VAL A 84 13.26 -16.64 -8.48
CA VAL A 84 12.24 -15.61 -8.25
C VAL A 84 11.48 -15.76 -6.94
N CYS A 85 11.20 -16.99 -6.52
CA CYS A 85 10.47 -17.22 -5.28
C CYS A 85 11.25 -16.64 -4.09
N SER A 86 12.52 -16.97 -3.95
CA SER A 86 13.39 -16.44 -2.89
C SER A 86 13.48 -14.91 -2.96
N ILE A 87 13.71 -14.39 -4.16
CA ILE A 87 13.85 -12.95 -4.37
C ILE A 87 12.55 -12.21 -4.00
N VAL A 88 11.41 -12.61 -4.52
CA VAL A 88 10.14 -11.89 -4.35
C VAL A 88 9.59 -12.03 -2.93
N MET A 89 9.71 -13.20 -2.30
CA MET A 89 9.20 -13.42 -0.95
C MET A 89 9.90 -12.54 0.09
N THR A 90 11.21 -12.32 -0.04
CA THR A 90 11.95 -11.38 0.79
C THR A 90 11.37 -9.96 0.71
N ARG A 91 10.95 -9.51 -0.47
CA ARG A 91 10.38 -8.17 -0.71
C ARG A 91 8.94 -8.05 -0.23
N LEU A 92 8.17 -9.14 -0.32
CA LEU A 92 6.84 -9.22 0.30
C LEU A 92 6.90 -8.97 1.81
N TRP A 93 7.94 -9.50 2.47
CA TRP A 93 8.17 -9.28 3.89
C TRP A 93 8.38 -7.80 4.23
N VAL A 94 9.26 -7.12 3.48
CA VAL A 94 9.51 -5.68 3.62
C VAL A 94 8.23 -4.86 3.42
N GLY A 95 7.49 -5.17 2.35
CA GLY A 95 6.22 -4.49 2.03
C GLY A 95 5.14 -4.72 3.09
N ARG A 96 5.20 -5.84 3.79
CA ARG A 96 4.25 -6.16 4.85
C ARG A 96 4.52 -5.43 6.15
N LEU A 97 5.79 -5.22 6.51
CA LEU A 97 6.17 -4.74 7.85
C LEU A 97 6.39 -3.23 7.93
N ALA A 98 7.00 -2.62 6.92
CA ALA A 98 7.46 -1.24 7.05
C ALA A 98 7.44 -0.40 5.76
N ARG A 99 7.14 -1.01 4.62
CA ARG A 99 7.21 -0.34 3.32
C ARG A 99 5.92 -0.57 2.53
N PRO A 100 4.82 0.12 2.89
CA PRO A 100 3.54 0.02 2.18
C PRO A 100 3.66 0.33 0.69
N ASP A 101 4.56 1.20 0.29
CA ASP A 101 4.92 1.51 -1.09
C ASP A 101 5.48 0.30 -1.88
N LEU A 102 6.06 -0.67 -1.19
CA LEU A 102 6.53 -1.93 -1.75
C LEU A 102 5.52 -3.08 -1.60
N LYS A 103 4.24 -2.81 -1.27
CA LYS A 103 3.28 -3.89 -1.06
C LYS A 103 2.77 -4.49 -2.36
N LYS A 104 2.37 -3.65 -3.33
CA LYS A 104 1.78 -4.10 -4.60
C LYS A 104 2.78 -4.82 -5.52
N PRO A 105 3.99 -4.29 -5.82
CA PRO A 105 4.89 -4.88 -6.82
C PRO A 105 5.25 -6.35 -6.56
N PRO A 106 5.72 -6.76 -5.36
CA PRO A 106 6.02 -8.16 -5.11
C PRO A 106 4.76 -9.04 -5.02
N CYS A 107 3.59 -8.49 -4.64
CA CYS A 107 2.33 -9.23 -4.71
C CYS A 107 1.97 -9.57 -6.17
N ASP A 108 2.17 -8.66 -7.10
CA ASP A 108 1.91 -8.89 -8.53
C ASP A 108 2.90 -9.90 -9.11
N LEU A 109 4.18 -9.77 -8.79
CA LEU A 109 5.22 -10.70 -9.24
C LEU A 109 5.04 -12.11 -8.66
N SER A 110 4.59 -12.25 -7.41
CA SER A 110 4.41 -13.55 -6.77
C SER A 110 3.38 -14.44 -7.48
N ARG A 111 2.46 -13.85 -8.21
CA ARG A 111 1.44 -14.58 -8.99
C ARG A 111 1.99 -15.18 -10.29
N LYS A 112 3.21 -14.78 -10.69
CA LYS A 112 3.84 -15.18 -11.94
C LYS A 112 4.89 -16.30 -11.78
N PHE A 113 5.08 -16.84 -10.59
CA PHE A 113 6.15 -17.82 -10.33
C PHE A 113 6.12 -19.04 -11.26
N THR A 114 4.94 -19.49 -11.68
CA THR A 114 4.77 -20.64 -12.56
C THR A 114 4.90 -20.31 -14.05
N CYS A 115 4.73 -19.01 -14.41
CA CYS A 115 4.75 -18.54 -15.80
C CYS A 115 5.68 -17.32 -15.97
N TRP A 116 6.85 -17.37 -15.33
CA TRP A 116 7.78 -16.26 -15.27
C TRP A 116 8.37 -15.91 -16.63
N SER A 117 8.16 -14.68 -17.05
CA SER A 117 8.59 -14.16 -18.35
C SER A 117 9.76 -13.17 -18.22
N LYS A 118 10.38 -12.83 -19.36
CA LYS A 118 11.39 -11.77 -19.41
C LYS A 118 10.81 -10.39 -19.04
N ALA A 119 9.53 -10.17 -19.26
CA ALA A 119 8.83 -8.97 -18.79
C ALA A 119 8.84 -8.87 -17.26
N ASP A 120 8.73 -10.02 -16.57
CA ASP A 120 8.77 -10.06 -15.11
C ASP A 120 10.20 -9.85 -14.56
N ASP A 121 11.23 -10.30 -15.28
CA ASP A 121 12.63 -9.93 -14.98
C ASP A 121 12.83 -8.40 -15.02
N ILE A 122 12.26 -7.73 -16.05
CA ILE A 122 12.33 -6.26 -16.18
C ILE A 122 11.60 -5.57 -15.04
N ARG A 123 10.40 -6.04 -14.68
CA ARG A 123 9.62 -5.53 -13.54
C ARG A 123 10.36 -5.71 -12.22
N LEU A 124 10.91 -6.89 -12.00
CA LEU A 124 11.69 -7.20 -10.81
C LEU A 124 12.92 -6.28 -10.71
N ARG A 125 13.70 -6.17 -11.78
CA ARG A 125 14.89 -5.32 -11.81
C ARG A 125 14.54 -3.84 -11.57
N ARG A 126 13.40 -3.36 -12.09
CA ARG A 126 12.89 -2.01 -11.80
C ARG A 126 12.58 -1.81 -10.33
N MET A 127 11.89 -2.78 -9.70
CA MET A 127 11.59 -2.76 -8.28
C MET A 127 12.87 -2.72 -7.43
N ILE A 128 13.88 -3.50 -7.78
CA ILE A 128 15.21 -3.47 -7.10
C ILE A 128 15.86 -2.10 -7.24
N GLY A 129 15.80 -1.47 -8.41
CA GLY A 129 16.28 -0.11 -8.63
C GLY A 129 15.56 0.93 -7.77
N TYR A 130 14.25 0.77 -7.58
CA TYR A 130 13.47 1.58 -6.65
C TYR A 130 13.88 1.35 -5.20
N MET A 131 14.06 0.10 -4.77
CA MET A 131 14.52 -0.24 -3.43
C MET A 131 15.90 0.36 -3.14
N LYS A 132 16.84 0.25 -4.09
CA LYS A 132 18.17 0.87 -3.99
C LYS A 132 18.07 2.38 -3.76
N ARG A 133 17.22 3.08 -4.54
CA ARG A 133 17.03 4.54 -4.41
C ARG A 133 16.36 4.92 -3.09
N SER A 134 15.36 4.15 -2.66
CA SER A 134 14.52 4.43 -1.50
C SER A 134 14.96 3.68 -0.23
N GLN A 135 16.18 3.16 -0.19
CA GLN A 135 16.71 2.39 0.95
C GLN A 135 16.60 3.18 2.27
N GLY A 136 16.81 4.50 2.22
CA GLY A 136 16.70 5.39 3.37
C GLY A 136 15.27 5.66 3.87
N PHE A 137 14.23 5.18 3.17
CA PHE A 137 12.84 5.43 3.56
C PHE A 137 12.46 4.59 4.78
N MET A 138 11.73 5.23 5.68
CA MET A 138 11.31 4.66 6.95
C MET A 138 9.86 5.05 7.21
N LEU A 139 9.02 4.09 7.54
CA LEU A 139 7.67 4.35 8.01
C LEU A 139 7.74 4.89 9.44
N LYS A 140 6.98 5.95 9.71
CA LYS A 140 6.93 6.60 11.02
C LYS A 140 5.49 6.70 11.47
N GLY A 141 5.27 6.53 12.77
CA GLY A 141 4.00 6.80 13.43
C GLY A 141 4.24 7.73 14.62
N TRP A 142 3.35 8.69 14.81
CA TRP A 142 3.37 9.61 15.92
C TRP A 142 2.11 9.42 16.78
N VAL A 143 2.29 9.26 18.09
CA VAL A 143 1.21 9.13 19.08
C VAL A 143 1.36 10.25 20.09
N GLY A 144 0.49 11.25 20.02
CA GLY A 144 0.48 12.44 20.90
C GLY A 144 -0.83 12.61 21.67
N ASN A 145 -1.83 11.76 21.43
CA ASN A 145 -3.08 11.74 22.18
C ASN A 145 -3.15 10.51 23.07
N ARG A 146 -4.04 10.55 24.08
CA ARG A 146 -4.43 9.34 24.79
C ARG A 146 -5.24 8.45 23.85
N PHE A 147 -5.22 7.14 24.07
CA PHE A 147 -5.88 6.18 23.19
C PHE A 147 -7.39 6.44 23.05
N GLN A 148 -8.05 6.85 24.16
CA GLN A 148 -9.48 7.18 24.20
C GLN A 148 -9.85 8.41 23.34
N ASP A 149 -8.88 9.26 23.03
CA ASP A 149 -9.07 10.45 22.21
C ASP A 149 -8.71 10.18 20.73
N CYS A 150 -8.52 8.92 20.37
CA CYS A 150 -8.17 8.47 19.02
C CYS A 150 -9.33 7.72 18.37
N TRP A 151 -9.31 7.65 17.04
CA TRP A 151 -10.24 6.87 16.22
C TRP A 151 -9.49 6.11 15.13
N ILE A 152 -10.11 5.09 14.57
CA ILE A 152 -9.59 4.38 13.39
C ILE A 152 -10.06 5.11 12.15
N GLU A 153 -9.10 5.45 11.27
CA GLU A 153 -9.36 6.02 9.96
C GLU A 153 -8.82 5.07 8.89
N ALA A 154 -9.66 4.73 7.92
CA ALA A 154 -9.31 3.80 6.86
C ALA A 154 -9.43 4.47 5.49
N TYR A 155 -8.41 4.33 4.67
CA TYR A 155 -8.39 4.73 3.26
C TYR A 155 -8.52 3.45 2.43
N VAL A 156 -9.51 3.40 1.58
CA VAL A 156 -9.81 2.24 0.73
C VAL A 156 -9.93 2.71 -0.70
N ASP A 157 -9.38 1.93 -1.62
CA ASP A 157 -9.36 2.23 -3.05
C ASP A 157 -9.42 0.94 -3.85
N ALA A 158 -9.88 1.00 -5.11
CA ALA A 158 -9.89 -0.12 -6.02
C ALA A 158 -9.36 0.28 -7.40
N ASP A 159 -8.28 -0.37 -7.81
CA ASP A 159 -7.77 -0.30 -9.19
C ASP A 159 -8.65 -1.19 -10.08
N PHE A 160 -9.68 -0.58 -10.73
CA PHE A 160 -10.65 -1.30 -11.57
C PHE A 160 -10.01 -1.84 -12.83
N ALA A 161 -10.14 -3.17 -13.04
CA ALA A 161 -9.62 -3.88 -14.21
C ALA A 161 -8.13 -3.57 -14.52
N GLY A 162 -7.35 -3.21 -13.50
CA GLY A 162 -5.93 -2.82 -13.67
C GLY A 162 -5.02 -3.96 -14.14
N GLU A 163 -5.50 -5.22 -14.13
CA GLU A 163 -4.80 -6.35 -14.71
C GLU A 163 -5.30 -6.62 -16.13
N THR A 164 -4.45 -6.36 -17.11
CA THR A 164 -4.76 -6.57 -18.53
C THR A 164 -5.05 -8.03 -18.90
N GLU A 165 -4.47 -9.00 -18.17
CA GLU A 165 -4.63 -10.43 -18.49
C GLU A 165 -5.95 -11.04 -17.98
N HIS A 166 -6.50 -10.54 -16.88
CA HIS A 166 -7.66 -11.16 -16.21
C HIS A 166 -8.80 -10.20 -15.90
N THR A 167 -8.71 -8.93 -16.28
CA THR A 167 -9.72 -7.89 -16.02
C THR A 167 -10.16 -7.79 -14.53
N LYS A 168 -9.35 -8.33 -13.61
CA LYS A 168 -9.64 -8.30 -12.19
C LYS A 168 -9.13 -7.02 -11.57
N SER A 169 -9.92 -6.49 -10.65
CA SER A 169 -9.57 -5.31 -9.87
C SER A 169 -8.64 -5.66 -8.71
N THR A 170 -7.88 -4.67 -8.25
CA THR A 170 -7.02 -4.80 -7.07
C THR A 170 -7.54 -3.89 -5.97
N SER A 171 -7.84 -4.45 -4.80
CA SER A 171 -8.22 -3.68 -3.61
C SER A 171 -6.98 -3.18 -2.89
N GLY A 172 -6.97 -1.89 -2.57
CA GLY A 172 -6.00 -1.20 -1.73
C GLY A 172 -6.63 -0.77 -0.41
N MET A 173 -5.89 -0.85 0.69
CA MET A 173 -6.32 -0.36 1.99
C MET A 173 -5.11 0.18 2.77
N PHE A 174 -5.33 1.27 3.50
CA PHE A 174 -4.40 1.79 4.49
C PHE A 174 -5.18 2.25 5.72
N VAL A 175 -4.85 1.72 6.89
CA VAL A 175 -5.54 1.99 8.15
C VAL A 175 -4.59 2.64 9.13
N VAL A 176 -5.03 3.71 9.77
CA VAL A 176 -4.27 4.46 10.76
C VAL A 176 -5.08 4.67 12.05
N LEU A 177 -4.39 4.70 13.17
CA LEU A 177 -4.91 5.31 14.38
C LEU A 177 -4.74 6.81 14.26
N ARG A 178 -5.84 7.54 14.33
CA ARG A 178 -5.91 8.98 14.14
C ARG A 178 -6.36 9.68 15.42
N GLY A 179 -5.84 10.87 15.66
CA GLY A 179 -6.25 11.78 16.69
C GLY A 179 -5.84 13.20 16.29
N ASP A 180 -6.23 14.23 17.05
CA ASP A 180 -5.85 15.61 16.78
C ASP A 180 -4.32 15.80 16.67
N ASN A 181 -3.57 15.01 17.44
CA ASN A 181 -2.09 15.01 17.46
C ASN A 181 -1.55 13.56 17.39
N THR A 182 -2.24 12.70 16.66
CA THR A 182 -1.83 11.29 16.47
C THR A 182 -2.03 10.90 15.02
N TRP A 183 -1.03 10.26 14.46
CA TRP A 183 -1.06 9.57 13.18
C TRP A 183 -0.17 8.35 13.27
N PHE A 184 -0.76 7.18 13.38
CA PHE A 184 -0.01 5.93 13.55
C PHE A 184 -0.53 4.85 12.58
N PRO A 185 0.32 4.33 11.66
CA PRO A 185 -0.09 3.31 10.73
C PRO A 185 -0.33 1.99 11.45
N LEU A 186 -1.48 1.36 11.20
CA LEU A 186 -1.88 0.09 11.81
C LEU A 186 -1.81 -1.07 10.83
N ALA A 187 -2.37 -0.89 9.63
CA ALA A 187 -2.44 -1.96 8.64
C ALA A 187 -2.49 -1.40 7.21
N TRP A 188 -1.99 -2.18 6.26
CA TRP A 188 -2.12 -1.88 4.83
C TRP A 188 -2.20 -3.16 4.01
N MET A 189 -2.93 -3.09 2.93
CA MET A 189 -3.17 -4.22 2.05
C MET A 189 -3.14 -3.79 0.59
N SER A 190 -2.65 -4.67 -0.27
CA SER A 190 -2.91 -4.66 -1.70
C SER A 190 -3.22 -6.09 -2.11
N LYS A 191 -4.44 -6.36 -2.56
CA LYS A 191 -4.92 -7.71 -2.86
C LYS A 191 -5.83 -7.70 -4.09
N ARG A 192 -5.57 -8.62 -5.02
CA ARG A 192 -6.46 -8.84 -6.15
C ARG A 192 -7.82 -9.34 -5.67
N GLN A 193 -8.90 -8.80 -6.22
CA GLN A 193 -10.25 -9.24 -5.96
C GLN A 193 -10.47 -10.66 -6.50
N THR A 194 -11.23 -11.46 -5.80
CA THR A 194 -11.56 -12.83 -6.22
C THR A 194 -12.64 -12.85 -7.31
N SER A 195 -13.59 -11.91 -7.21
CA SER A 195 -14.65 -11.69 -8.20
C SER A 195 -14.22 -10.65 -9.25
N THR A 196 -14.83 -10.70 -10.41
CA THR A 196 -14.70 -9.67 -11.43
C THR A 196 -15.81 -8.64 -11.23
N ALA A 197 -15.46 -7.39 -10.98
CA ALA A 197 -16.40 -6.30 -10.86
C ALA A 197 -16.85 -5.85 -12.28
N ARG A 198 -18.12 -5.47 -12.41
CA ARG A 198 -18.70 -4.98 -13.66
C ARG A 198 -18.58 -3.49 -13.84
N SER A 199 -18.24 -2.76 -12.78
CA SER A 199 -18.08 -1.32 -12.78
C SER A 199 -17.04 -0.90 -11.74
N THR A 200 -16.54 0.33 -11.87
CA THR A 200 -15.64 0.96 -10.87
C THR A 200 -16.32 1.00 -9.51
N THR A 201 -17.59 1.39 -9.45
CA THR A 201 -18.35 1.46 -8.19
C THR A 201 -18.44 0.10 -7.50
N GLU A 202 -18.70 -0.98 -8.26
CA GLU A 202 -18.73 -2.34 -7.70
C GLU A 202 -17.36 -2.76 -7.17
N ALA A 203 -16.28 -2.44 -7.88
CA ALA A 203 -14.93 -2.71 -7.43
C ALA A 203 -14.60 -1.97 -6.12
N GLU A 204 -15.01 -0.71 -5.99
CA GLU A 204 -14.85 0.09 -4.78
C GLU A 204 -15.66 -0.50 -3.60
N MET A 205 -16.90 -0.91 -3.85
CA MET A 205 -17.73 -1.53 -2.81
C MET A 205 -17.13 -2.86 -2.31
N ILE A 206 -16.61 -3.69 -3.22
CA ILE A 206 -15.93 -4.95 -2.86
C ILE A 206 -14.68 -4.64 -2.02
N SER A 207 -13.91 -3.63 -2.41
CA SER A 207 -12.72 -3.19 -1.67
C SER A 207 -13.09 -2.72 -0.27
N ALA A 208 -14.10 -1.86 -0.15
CA ALA A 208 -14.58 -1.34 1.12
C ALA A 208 -15.11 -2.45 2.04
N ALA A 209 -15.93 -3.36 1.52
CA ALA A 209 -16.45 -4.51 2.27
C ALA A 209 -15.32 -5.40 2.77
N SER A 210 -14.35 -5.72 1.90
CA SER A 210 -13.19 -6.53 2.27
C SER A 210 -12.34 -5.88 3.36
N ALA A 211 -12.10 -4.57 3.26
CA ALA A 211 -11.37 -3.81 4.27
C ALA A 211 -12.11 -3.81 5.61
N PHE A 212 -13.42 -3.58 5.57
CA PHE A 212 -14.25 -3.51 6.77
C PHE A 212 -14.28 -4.83 7.53
N TYR A 213 -14.65 -5.93 6.87
CA TYR A 213 -14.80 -7.23 7.53
C TYR A 213 -13.47 -7.89 7.92
N ASN A 214 -12.42 -7.75 7.11
CA ASN A 214 -11.18 -8.48 7.35
C ASN A 214 -10.14 -7.70 8.19
N HIS A 215 -10.31 -6.37 8.33
CA HIS A 215 -9.31 -5.54 8.99
C HIS A 215 -9.91 -4.57 10.00
N ILE A 216 -10.95 -3.81 9.63
CA ILE A 216 -11.44 -2.73 10.49
C ILE A 216 -12.17 -3.31 11.72
N ILE A 217 -13.11 -4.25 11.53
CA ILE A 217 -13.82 -4.89 12.65
C ILE A 217 -12.85 -5.56 13.63
N PRO A 218 -11.91 -6.42 13.20
CA PRO A 218 -10.92 -6.99 14.10
C PRO A 218 -10.05 -5.96 14.84
N LEU A 219 -9.71 -4.84 14.18
CA LEU A 219 -8.96 -3.76 14.83
C LEU A 219 -9.81 -3.05 15.88
N LEU A 220 -11.10 -2.83 15.64
CA LEU A 220 -12.03 -2.26 16.63
C LEU A 220 -12.15 -3.17 17.84
N ASP A 221 -12.28 -4.48 17.66
CA ASP A 221 -12.33 -5.45 18.76
C ASP A 221 -11.03 -5.41 19.60
N VAL A 222 -9.87 -5.27 18.97
CA VAL A 222 -8.58 -5.06 19.66
C VAL A 222 -8.60 -3.74 20.46
N CYS A 223 -9.07 -2.65 19.84
CA CYS A 223 -9.17 -1.35 20.51
C CYS A 223 -10.10 -1.41 21.73
N ASP A 224 -11.27 -2.03 21.59
CA ASP A 224 -12.22 -2.21 22.70
C ASP A 224 -11.60 -3.02 23.84
N THR A 225 -10.86 -4.07 23.51
CA THR A 225 -10.15 -4.88 24.51
C THR A 225 -9.08 -4.08 25.25
N LEU A 226 -8.34 -3.22 24.55
CA LEU A 226 -7.30 -2.37 25.14
C LEU A 226 -7.88 -1.24 26.01
N ILE A 227 -9.06 -0.71 25.66
CA ILE A 227 -9.70 0.38 26.41
C ILE A 227 -10.47 -0.14 27.62
N TRP A 228 -11.25 -1.19 27.45
CA TRP A 228 -12.26 -1.62 28.43
C TRP A 228 -11.87 -2.90 29.19
N GLY A 229 -10.77 -3.54 28.81
CA GLY A 229 -10.46 -4.88 29.27
C GLY A 229 -11.42 -5.91 28.66
N SER A 230 -11.05 -7.17 28.64
CA SER A 230 -11.88 -8.24 28.08
C SER A 230 -13.14 -8.44 28.94
N ALA A 231 -14.19 -7.71 28.63
CA ALA A 231 -15.51 -7.85 29.18
C ALA A 231 -16.49 -8.28 28.06
N ARG A 232 -16.23 -9.42 27.45
CA ARG A 232 -17.23 -10.17 26.69
C ARG A 232 -17.02 -11.65 26.90
#